data_4c69e2a841cae82767cb2a3a68c600d6
#
_entry.id   4c69e2a841cae82767cb2a3a68c600d6
#
_cell.length_a   1.000
_cell.length_b   1.000
_cell.length_c   1.000
_cell.angle_alpha   90.00
_cell.angle_beta   90.00
_cell.angle_gamma   90.00
#
_symmetry.space_group_name_H-M   'P 1'
#
loop_
_entity.id
_entity.type
_entity.pdbx_description
1 polymer ?
#
loop_
_entity_poly.entity_id
_entity_poly.type
_entity_poly.pdbx_seq_one_letter_code
_entity_poly.pdbx_strand_id
1 'polypeptide(L)'
;MHPGPLLFCGDPHGQWQHIIDAALNSNARAVILLGDLEPTRPLHMELEAIWERVWFIHGNHDTDHADNFANVWHSELADRNIHGRVVTLACGTRIAGLGGIFRGAVWYPNDQQAPKFRNRDEHASQTPRQERWQNSVPLKHWSSIYPDDIDQLSRLQADILITHEAPGYHEHGFKELDELARRMGVRTTVHGHQHDSIDSSARWVEQGFQSFGVGLRGLMLLDGLE
;
A
#
# COMPACT_ATOMS: atom_id res chain seq x y z
N MET A 1 2.41 -12.48 21.95
CA MET A 1 2.96 -12.14 20.61
C MET A 1 2.94 -13.39 19.75
N HIS A 2 2.48 -13.29 18.50
CA HIS A 2 2.60 -14.36 17.52
C HIS A 2 4.06 -14.38 17.03
N PRO A 3 4.78 -15.53 17.12
CA PRO A 3 6.20 -15.60 16.77
C PRO A 3 6.46 -15.85 15.28
N GLY A 4 5.42 -16.04 14.48
CA GLY A 4 5.53 -16.38 13.06
C GLY A 4 6.05 -15.25 12.17
N PRO A 5 6.10 -15.46 10.84
CA PRO A 5 6.58 -14.50 9.86
C PRO A 5 5.64 -13.27 9.72
N LEU A 6 6.07 -12.30 8.92
CA LEU A 6 5.18 -11.30 8.31
C LEU A 6 4.50 -11.96 7.10
N LEU A 7 3.19 -11.81 6.99
CA LEU A 7 2.42 -12.29 5.83
C LEU A 7 1.98 -11.09 5.00
N PHE A 8 2.48 -10.98 3.78
CA PHE A 8 2.05 -9.99 2.79
C PHE A 8 1.04 -10.59 1.83
N CYS A 9 -0.02 -9.85 1.53
CA CYS A 9 -1.15 -10.31 0.72
C CYS A 9 -1.41 -9.30 -0.39
N GLY A 10 -1.27 -9.73 -1.65
CA GLY A 10 -1.52 -8.92 -2.84
C GLY A 10 -2.97 -8.99 -3.29
N ASP A 11 -3.55 -7.86 -3.58
CA ASP A 11 -4.78 -7.65 -4.34
C ASP A 11 -5.89 -8.69 -4.06
N PRO A 12 -6.46 -8.72 -2.83
CA PRO A 12 -7.44 -9.73 -2.43
C PRO A 12 -8.75 -9.66 -3.20
N HIS A 13 -9.16 -8.48 -3.71
CA HIS A 13 -10.41 -8.26 -4.44
C HIS A 13 -11.59 -9.00 -3.79
N GLY A 14 -11.83 -8.73 -2.50
CA GLY A 14 -12.92 -9.32 -1.73
C GLY A 14 -12.78 -10.80 -1.37
N GLN A 15 -11.63 -11.42 -1.63
CA GLN A 15 -11.36 -12.82 -1.30
C GLN A 15 -10.49 -12.92 -0.04
N TRP A 16 -11.06 -13.40 1.07
CA TRP A 16 -10.41 -13.31 2.39
C TRP A 16 -9.99 -14.65 2.98
N GLN A 17 -10.69 -15.75 2.65
CA GLN A 17 -10.51 -17.02 3.35
C GLN A 17 -9.07 -17.56 3.27
N HIS A 18 -8.44 -17.46 2.08
CA HIS A 18 -7.06 -17.91 1.89
C HIS A 18 -6.04 -17.10 2.74
N ILE A 19 -6.31 -15.81 2.96
CA ILE A 19 -5.50 -14.93 3.82
C ILE A 19 -5.66 -15.33 5.28
N ILE A 20 -6.91 -15.56 5.73
CA ILE A 20 -7.21 -15.99 7.09
C ILE A 20 -6.54 -17.33 7.37
N ASP A 21 -6.71 -18.30 6.48
CA ASP A 21 -6.11 -19.64 6.63
C ASP A 21 -4.58 -19.55 6.68
N ALA A 22 -3.96 -18.78 5.80
CA ALA A 22 -2.51 -18.59 5.79
C ALA A 22 -2.00 -17.92 7.08
N ALA A 23 -2.70 -16.88 7.55
CA ALA A 23 -2.33 -16.17 8.78
C ALA A 23 -2.41 -17.06 10.03
N LEU A 24 -3.43 -17.92 10.10
CA LEU A 24 -3.61 -18.86 11.22
C LEU A 24 -2.60 -20.01 11.15
N ASN A 25 -2.43 -20.62 9.98
CA ASN A 25 -1.52 -21.76 9.78
C ASN A 25 -0.04 -21.39 9.99
N SER A 26 0.38 -20.20 9.54
CA SER A 26 1.76 -19.71 9.72
C SER A 26 1.99 -19.07 11.10
N ASN A 27 0.93 -18.88 11.90
CA ASN A 27 0.95 -18.08 13.12
C ASN A 27 1.58 -16.69 12.89
N ALA A 28 1.27 -16.07 11.74
CA ALA A 28 1.84 -14.79 11.32
C ALA A 28 1.75 -13.74 12.42
N ARG A 29 2.87 -13.02 12.66
CA ARG A 29 2.92 -11.95 13.67
C ARG A 29 2.21 -10.67 13.21
N ALA A 30 2.15 -10.45 11.91
CA ALA A 30 1.36 -9.40 11.27
C ALA A 30 0.93 -9.85 9.87
N VAL A 31 -0.22 -9.35 9.43
CA VAL A 31 -0.80 -9.55 8.10
C VAL A 31 -0.84 -8.18 7.43
N ILE A 32 -0.20 -8.04 6.29
CA ILE A 32 -0.03 -6.78 5.57
C ILE A 32 -0.72 -6.88 4.21
N LEU A 33 -1.80 -6.10 4.00
CA LEU A 33 -2.56 -6.09 2.75
C LEU A 33 -2.04 -4.95 1.86
N LEU A 34 -1.81 -5.24 0.59
CA LEU A 34 -1.10 -4.36 -0.35
C LEU A 34 -2.02 -3.53 -1.26
N GLY A 35 -3.29 -3.38 -0.90
CA GLY A 35 -4.28 -2.61 -1.64
C GLY A 35 -5.25 -3.47 -2.44
N ASP A 36 -6.18 -2.82 -3.16
CA ASP A 36 -7.27 -3.43 -3.91
C ASP A 36 -8.05 -4.45 -3.08
N LEU A 37 -8.50 -3.97 -1.93
CA LEU A 37 -9.15 -4.77 -0.90
C LEU A 37 -10.57 -5.15 -1.31
N GLU A 38 -11.35 -4.20 -1.82
CA GLU A 38 -12.74 -4.35 -2.28
C GLU A 38 -13.63 -5.17 -1.34
N PRO A 39 -13.68 -4.85 -0.04
CA PRO A 39 -14.47 -5.61 0.91
C PRO A 39 -15.97 -5.39 0.67
N THR A 40 -16.77 -6.47 0.76
CA THR A 40 -18.23 -6.42 0.57
C THR A 40 -18.99 -5.95 1.81
N ARG A 41 -18.32 -5.93 2.96
CA ARG A 41 -18.78 -5.42 4.26
C ARG A 41 -17.57 -4.76 4.97
N PRO A 42 -17.77 -4.04 6.09
CA PRO A 42 -16.65 -3.39 6.79
C PRO A 42 -15.43 -4.31 6.98
N LEU A 43 -14.25 -3.83 6.62
CA LEU A 43 -13.01 -4.64 6.55
C LEU A 43 -12.71 -5.44 7.83
N HIS A 44 -13.00 -4.85 9.01
CA HIS A 44 -12.83 -5.57 10.28
C HIS A 44 -13.72 -6.82 10.39
N MET A 45 -14.91 -6.81 9.78
CA MET A 45 -15.82 -7.96 9.77
C MET A 45 -15.37 -9.05 8.79
N GLU A 46 -14.74 -8.64 7.66
CA GLU A 46 -14.14 -9.61 6.73
C GLU A 46 -12.99 -10.39 7.38
N LEU A 47 -12.24 -9.72 8.24
CA LEU A 47 -11.01 -10.23 8.84
C LEU A 47 -11.14 -10.52 10.35
N GLU A 48 -12.36 -10.72 10.85
CA GLU A 48 -12.67 -10.88 12.28
C GLU A 48 -11.74 -11.85 13.01
N ALA A 49 -11.37 -12.96 12.38
CA ALA A 49 -10.50 -13.98 12.97
C ALA A 49 -9.04 -13.54 13.15
N ILE A 50 -8.59 -12.47 12.48
CA ILE A 50 -7.18 -12.05 12.44
C ILE A 50 -6.98 -10.54 12.57
N TRP A 51 -8.03 -9.75 12.72
CA TRP A 51 -8.04 -8.29 12.61
C TRP A 51 -7.01 -7.58 13.50
N GLU A 52 -6.73 -8.09 14.67
CA GLU A 52 -5.76 -7.53 15.62
C GLU A 52 -4.33 -7.43 15.05
N ARG A 53 -4.02 -8.26 14.04
CA ARG A 53 -2.69 -8.36 13.39
C ARG A 53 -2.63 -7.65 12.04
N VAL A 54 -3.77 -7.15 11.53
CA VAL A 54 -3.87 -6.58 10.19
C VAL A 54 -3.33 -5.16 10.14
N TRP A 55 -2.55 -4.88 9.13
CA TRP A 55 -2.13 -3.56 8.64
C TRP A 55 -2.35 -3.52 7.14
N PHE A 56 -2.63 -2.37 6.57
CA PHE A 56 -2.88 -2.29 5.15
C PHE A 56 -2.55 -0.94 4.55
N ILE A 57 -2.45 -0.91 3.23
CA ILE A 57 -2.58 0.27 2.39
C ILE A 57 -3.79 0.06 1.48
N HIS A 58 -4.36 1.15 0.97
CA HIS A 58 -5.40 1.07 -0.04
C HIS A 58 -4.80 1.00 -1.45
N GLY A 59 -5.50 0.35 -2.37
CA GLY A 59 -5.22 0.36 -3.79
C GLY A 59 -6.17 1.31 -4.56
N ASN A 60 -6.20 1.20 -5.87
CA ASN A 60 -7.05 2.06 -6.70
C ASN A 60 -8.52 1.63 -6.71
N HIS A 61 -8.80 0.34 -6.64
CA HIS A 61 -10.16 -0.19 -6.63
C HIS A 61 -10.92 0.08 -5.34
N ASP A 62 -10.22 0.38 -4.26
CA ASP A 62 -10.84 0.75 -2.98
C ASP A 62 -11.59 2.10 -3.03
N THR A 63 -11.44 2.86 -4.13
CA THR A 63 -12.10 4.15 -4.36
C THR A 63 -12.92 4.20 -5.64
N ASP A 64 -13.21 3.07 -6.28
CA ASP A 64 -14.05 3.01 -7.48
C ASP A 64 -15.53 3.25 -7.14
N HIS A 65 -15.98 2.77 -5.99
CA HIS A 65 -17.34 2.87 -5.51
C HIS A 65 -17.44 3.38 -4.08
N ALA A 66 -18.56 4.04 -3.76
CA ALA A 66 -18.82 4.58 -2.42
C ALA A 66 -18.82 3.49 -1.34
N ASP A 67 -19.33 2.30 -1.66
CA ASP A 67 -19.37 1.17 -0.72
C ASP A 67 -17.97 0.62 -0.44
N ASN A 68 -17.10 0.49 -1.46
CA ASN A 68 -15.69 0.09 -1.25
C ASN A 68 -14.99 1.08 -0.32
N PHE A 69 -15.15 2.38 -0.60
CA PHE A 69 -14.63 3.42 0.28
C PHE A 69 -15.15 3.28 1.72
N ALA A 70 -16.47 3.18 1.91
CA ALA A 70 -17.07 3.11 3.23
C ALA A 70 -16.59 1.86 4.00
N ASN A 71 -16.53 0.70 3.35
CA ASN A 71 -16.08 -0.55 3.95
C ASN A 71 -14.61 -0.54 4.39
N VAL A 72 -13.77 0.32 3.78
CA VAL A 72 -12.36 0.49 4.17
C VAL A 72 -12.20 1.65 5.16
N TRP A 73 -12.66 2.87 4.83
CA TRP A 73 -12.37 4.09 5.61
C TRP A 73 -13.30 4.32 6.80
N HIS A 74 -14.48 3.66 6.84
CA HIS A 74 -15.38 3.71 8.02
C HIS A 74 -15.36 2.39 8.81
N SER A 75 -14.43 1.49 8.49
CA SER A 75 -14.17 0.27 9.27
C SER A 75 -13.47 0.59 10.59
N GLU A 76 -13.62 -0.26 11.60
CA GLU A 76 -12.82 -0.21 12.84
C GLU A 76 -11.31 -0.42 12.57
N LEU A 77 -10.95 -0.96 11.40
CA LEU A 77 -9.57 -1.07 10.93
C LEU A 77 -9.05 0.19 10.23
N ALA A 78 -9.84 1.25 10.06
CA ALA A 78 -9.41 2.45 9.32
C ALA A 78 -8.06 3.02 9.80
N ASP A 79 -7.82 3.02 11.11
CA ASP A 79 -6.56 3.46 11.72
C ASP A 79 -5.37 2.52 11.45
N ARG A 80 -5.62 1.35 10.87
CA ARG A 80 -4.58 0.42 10.41
C ARG A 80 -4.14 0.66 8.97
N ASN A 81 -4.77 1.60 8.26
CA ASN A 81 -4.25 2.10 6.99
C ASN A 81 -2.96 2.89 7.25
N ILE A 82 -1.84 2.41 6.72
CA ILE A 82 -0.53 3.02 6.96
C ILE A 82 -0.04 3.89 5.79
N HIS A 83 -0.92 4.26 4.86
CA HIS A 83 -0.58 5.22 3.81
C HIS A 83 -0.03 6.52 4.41
N GLY A 84 1.13 6.98 3.88
CA GLY A 84 1.78 8.23 4.29
C GLY A 84 2.48 8.18 5.67
N ARG A 85 2.62 7.01 6.31
CA ARG A 85 3.22 6.91 7.64
C ARG A 85 4.06 5.65 7.85
N VAL A 86 4.80 5.64 8.95
CA VAL A 86 5.57 4.49 9.43
C VAL A 86 4.93 3.96 10.71
N VAL A 87 4.79 2.64 10.80
CA VAL A 87 4.39 1.96 12.03
C VAL A 87 5.51 1.03 12.49
N THR A 88 5.64 0.89 13.81
CA THR A 88 6.56 -0.08 14.40
C THR A 88 5.75 -1.25 14.93
N LEU A 89 5.98 -2.43 14.36
CA LEU A 89 5.36 -3.66 14.82
C LEU A 89 5.88 -4.08 16.19
N ALA A 90 5.16 -4.94 16.88
CA ALA A 90 5.56 -5.45 18.19
C ALA A 90 6.93 -6.16 18.21
N CYS A 91 7.40 -6.64 17.06
CA CYS A 91 8.74 -7.23 16.89
C CYS A 91 9.86 -6.19 16.63
N GLY A 92 9.54 -4.89 16.61
CA GLY A 92 10.48 -3.82 16.34
C GLY A 92 10.64 -3.45 14.87
N THR A 93 10.13 -4.25 13.91
CA THR A 93 10.19 -3.95 12.48
C THR A 93 9.36 -2.70 12.17
N ARG A 94 9.97 -1.74 11.45
CA ARG A 94 9.31 -0.51 11.00
C ARG A 94 8.83 -0.69 9.57
N ILE A 95 7.53 -0.51 9.35
CA ILE A 95 6.91 -0.62 8.02
C ILE A 95 6.35 0.75 7.63
N ALA A 96 6.78 1.25 6.48
CA ALA A 96 6.22 2.42 5.81
C ALA A 96 5.21 1.99 4.77
N GLY A 97 4.14 2.77 4.54
CA GLY A 97 3.14 2.47 3.53
C GLY A 97 2.87 3.64 2.59
N LEU A 98 2.76 3.34 1.31
CA LEU A 98 2.29 4.26 0.27
C LEU A 98 1.21 3.57 -0.56
N GLY A 99 -0.05 3.79 -0.21
CA GLY A 99 -1.22 3.27 -0.94
C GLY A 99 -1.60 4.13 -2.13
N GLY A 100 -2.44 3.57 -3.01
CA GLY A 100 -2.92 4.22 -4.21
C GLY A 100 -1.97 4.13 -5.39
N ILE A 101 -2.29 4.86 -6.45
CA ILE A 101 -1.55 4.84 -7.72
C ILE A 101 -1.22 6.24 -8.22
N PHE A 102 -0.19 6.35 -9.06
CA PHE A 102 0.07 7.55 -9.82
C PHE A 102 -1.00 7.72 -10.91
N ARG A 103 -1.57 8.92 -11.01
CA ARG A 103 -2.61 9.24 -12.01
C ARG A 103 -2.23 10.49 -12.79
N GLY A 104 -2.24 10.44 -14.12
CA GLY A 104 -1.95 11.59 -14.99
C GLY A 104 -2.85 12.82 -14.77
N ALA A 105 -4.01 12.64 -14.12
CA ALA A 105 -4.85 13.76 -13.68
C ALA A 105 -4.27 14.52 -12.46
N VAL A 106 -3.33 13.93 -11.73
CA VAL A 106 -2.66 14.47 -10.54
C VAL A 106 -1.16 14.58 -10.80
N TRP A 107 -0.52 13.45 -10.94
CA TRP A 107 0.90 13.31 -11.19
C TRP A 107 1.22 11.92 -11.76
N TYR A 108 1.94 11.86 -12.88
CA TYR A 108 2.43 10.61 -13.46
C TYR A 108 3.92 10.76 -13.78
N PRO A 109 4.81 10.29 -12.89
CA PRO A 109 6.25 10.55 -12.98
C PRO A 109 6.88 10.13 -14.31
N ASN A 110 6.48 8.98 -14.86
CA ASN A 110 7.04 8.43 -16.09
C ASN A 110 6.84 9.34 -17.33
N ASP A 111 5.85 10.25 -17.29
CA ASP A 111 5.62 11.24 -18.38
C ASP A 111 6.58 12.43 -18.32
N GLN A 112 7.42 12.53 -17.28
CA GLN A 112 8.35 13.65 -17.03
C GLN A 112 7.64 15.02 -16.99
N GLN A 113 6.34 15.06 -16.77
CA GLN A 113 5.56 16.27 -16.62
C GLN A 113 5.51 16.70 -15.15
N ALA A 114 5.48 18.01 -14.94
CA ALA A 114 5.28 18.55 -13.60
C ALA A 114 3.92 18.08 -13.03
N PRO A 115 3.85 17.81 -11.71
CA PRO A 115 2.59 17.49 -11.05
C PRO A 115 1.58 18.62 -11.26
N LYS A 116 0.31 18.26 -11.50
CA LYS A 116 -0.78 19.24 -11.57
C LYS A 116 -1.18 19.73 -10.18
N PHE A 117 -1.03 18.88 -9.17
CA PHE A 117 -1.31 19.18 -7.77
C PHE A 117 -0.22 18.58 -6.89
N ARG A 118 0.25 19.37 -5.92
CA ARG A 118 1.26 18.94 -4.96
C ARG A 118 0.70 18.02 -3.88
N ASN A 119 -0.54 18.29 -3.46
CA ASN A 119 -1.21 17.57 -2.38
C ASN A 119 -2.73 17.54 -2.59
N ARG A 120 -3.39 16.77 -1.75
CA ARG A 120 -4.85 16.59 -1.79
C ARG A 120 -5.62 17.88 -1.53
N ASP A 121 -5.14 18.74 -0.65
CA ASP A 121 -5.82 20.00 -0.30
C ASP A 121 -5.78 20.98 -1.46
N GLU A 122 -4.66 21.11 -2.15
CA GLU A 122 -4.55 21.89 -3.37
C GLU A 122 -5.52 21.37 -4.43
N HIS A 123 -5.56 20.08 -4.68
CA HIS A 123 -6.49 19.46 -5.62
C HIS A 123 -7.95 19.72 -5.21
N ALA A 124 -8.30 19.52 -3.93
CA ALA A 124 -9.63 19.77 -3.41
C ALA A 124 -10.05 21.24 -3.58
N SER A 125 -9.12 22.19 -3.39
CA SER A 125 -9.40 23.61 -3.54
C SER A 125 -9.84 23.99 -4.96
N GLN A 126 -9.31 23.28 -5.97
CA GLN A 126 -9.60 23.47 -7.38
C GLN A 126 -10.73 22.56 -7.90
N THR A 127 -11.18 21.59 -7.12
CA THR A 127 -12.29 20.69 -7.47
C THR A 127 -13.64 21.41 -7.26
N PRO A 128 -14.54 21.41 -8.26
CA PRO A 128 -15.90 21.91 -8.10
C PRO A 128 -16.64 21.23 -6.95
N ARG A 129 -17.42 21.97 -6.16
CA ARG A 129 -18.07 21.43 -4.94
C ARG A 129 -18.92 20.20 -5.20
N GLN A 130 -19.64 20.14 -6.32
CA GLN A 130 -20.51 19.03 -6.70
C GLN A 130 -19.75 17.75 -7.07
N GLU A 131 -18.44 17.85 -7.32
CA GLU A 131 -17.58 16.71 -7.67
C GLU A 131 -16.78 16.18 -6.47
N ARG A 132 -16.83 16.89 -5.33
CA ARG A 132 -16.10 16.52 -4.12
C ARG A 132 -16.76 15.36 -3.40
N TRP A 133 -15.94 14.40 -3.01
CA TRP A 133 -16.31 13.35 -2.07
C TRP A 133 -15.91 13.77 -0.66
N GLN A 134 -16.84 13.75 0.28
CA GLN A 134 -16.62 14.16 1.68
C GLN A 134 -15.92 15.53 1.81
N ASN A 135 -16.33 16.51 1.00
CA ASN A 135 -15.77 17.87 0.95
C ASN A 135 -14.29 17.95 0.53
N SER A 136 -13.73 16.90 -0.04
CA SER A 136 -12.35 16.83 -0.52
C SER A 136 -12.31 16.64 -2.05
N VAL A 137 -11.39 15.85 -2.56
CA VAL A 137 -11.25 15.52 -3.98
C VAL A 137 -12.35 14.55 -4.45
N PRO A 138 -12.57 14.34 -5.76
CA PRO A 138 -13.43 13.27 -6.26
C PRO A 138 -13.04 11.91 -5.68
N LEU A 139 -14.00 11.03 -5.49
CA LEU A 139 -13.82 9.72 -4.83
C LEU A 139 -12.59 8.96 -5.33
N LYS A 140 -12.44 8.82 -6.65
CA LYS A 140 -11.30 8.12 -7.27
C LYS A 140 -9.93 8.70 -6.93
N HIS A 141 -9.85 9.97 -6.52
CA HIS A 141 -8.60 10.64 -6.17
C HIS A 141 -8.23 10.51 -4.69
N TRP A 142 -9.02 9.80 -3.91
CA TRP A 142 -8.64 9.37 -2.56
C TRP A 142 -7.53 8.31 -2.58
N SER A 143 -7.38 7.61 -3.71
CA SER A 143 -6.29 6.67 -3.98
C SER A 143 -5.26 7.21 -5.00
N SER A 144 -5.15 8.52 -5.18
CA SER A 144 -4.07 9.10 -5.96
C SER A 144 -2.87 9.39 -5.08
N ILE A 145 -1.67 9.09 -5.59
CA ILE A 145 -0.41 9.48 -4.97
C ILE A 145 -0.09 10.94 -5.37
N TYR A 146 0.27 11.74 -4.39
CA TYR A 146 0.70 13.14 -4.57
C TYR A 146 2.19 13.28 -4.26
N PRO A 147 2.87 14.30 -4.84
CA PRO A 147 4.27 14.58 -4.51
C PRO A 147 4.54 14.74 -3.01
N ASP A 148 3.63 15.39 -2.29
CA ASP A 148 3.79 15.61 -0.86
C ASP A 148 3.72 14.31 -0.04
N ASP A 149 3.04 13.25 -0.51
CA ASP A 149 3.05 11.92 0.13
C ASP A 149 4.48 11.33 0.10
N ILE A 150 5.14 11.43 -1.06
CA ILE A 150 6.54 11.02 -1.25
C ILE A 150 7.48 11.88 -0.39
N ASP A 151 7.31 13.21 -0.44
CA ASP A 151 8.15 14.16 0.31
C ASP A 151 8.06 13.94 1.83
N GLN A 152 6.87 13.64 2.35
CA GLN A 152 6.65 13.36 3.78
C GLN A 152 7.30 12.04 4.19
N LEU A 153 7.04 10.95 3.45
CA LEU A 153 7.64 9.65 3.74
C LEU A 153 9.16 9.69 3.64
N SER A 154 9.72 10.40 2.68
CA SER A 154 11.18 10.48 2.44
C SER A 154 11.98 11.04 3.62
N ARG A 155 11.32 11.70 4.59
CA ARG A 155 11.93 12.24 5.81
C ARG A 155 11.93 11.24 6.97
N LEU A 156 11.30 10.09 6.79
CA LEU A 156 11.17 9.03 7.78
C LEU A 156 12.12 7.88 7.47
N GLN A 157 12.35 7.02 8.46
CA GLN A 157 13.17 5.82 8.32
C GLN A 157 12.30 4.58 8.52
N ALA A 158 12.47 3.56 7.67
CA ALA A 158 11.76 2.29 7.79
C ALA A 158 12.67 1.11 7.40
N ASP A 159 12.28 -0.09 7.77
CA ASP A 159 12.98 -1.32 7.39
C ASP A 159 12.34 -1.92 6.13
N ILE A 160 11.01 -1.77 6.01
CA ILE A 160 10.21 -2.23 4.87
C ILE A 160 9.38 -1.04 4.36
N LEU A 161 9.30 -0.88 3.04
CA LEU A 161 8.34 -0.01 2.38
C LEU A 161 7.33 -0.87 1.62
N ILE A 162 6.06 -0.75 1.96
CA ILE A 162 4.98 -1.33 1.17
C ILE A 162 4.36 -0.27 0.27
N THR A 163 4.13 -0.62 -0.98
CA THR A 163 3.48 0.25 -1.96
C THR A 163 2.39 -0.51 -2.70
N HIS A 164 1.38 0.16 -3.24
CA HIS A 164 0.49 -0.50 -4.17
C HIS A 164 1.15 -0.56 -5.55
N GLU A 165 1.73 0.54 -6.03
CA GLU A 165 2.52 0.59 -7.28
C GLU A 165 3.87 -0.11 -7.17
N ALA A 166 4.37 -0.62 -8.29
CA ALA A 166 5.66 -1.30 -8.39
C ALA A 166 6.84 -0.31 -8.42
N PRO A 167 7.98 -0.64 -7.78
CA PRO A 167 9.26 0.04 -8.00
C PRO A 167 9.78 -0.13 -9.43
N GLY A 168 10.82 0.65 -9.76
CA GLY A 168 11.36 0.78 -11.12
C GLY A 168 11.98 -0.47 -11.75
N TYR A 169 12.03 -1.62 -11.07
CA TYR A 169 12.44 -2.89 -11.67
C TYR A 169 11.35 -3.47 -12.59
N HIS A 170 10.09 -3.17 -12.30
CA HIS A 170 8.96 -3.62 -13.08
C HIS A 170 8.79 -2.75 -14.33
N GLU A 171 8.31 -3.32 -15.46
CA GLU A 171 8.12 -2.57 -16.70
C GLU A 171 7.12 -1.41 -16.58
N HIS A 172 6.14 -1.55 -15.69
CA HIS A 172 5.17 -0.50 -15.35
C HIS A 172 5.52 0.23 -14.05
N GLY A 173 6.71 0.00 -13.49
CA GLY A 173 7.13 0.55 -12.21
C GLY A 173 7.64 1.99 -12.29
N PHE A 174 7.88 2.56 -11.10
CA PHE A 174 8.25 3.96 -10.93
C PHE A 174 9.58 4.11 -10.20
N LYS A 175 10.52 4.83 -10.82
CA LYS A 175 11.84 5.14 -10.22
C LYS A 175 11.73 6.01 -8.97
N GLU A 176 10.68 6.80 -8.85
CA GLU A 176 10.35 7.60 -7.68
C GLU A 176 10.21 6.73 -6.42
N LEU A 177 9.71 5.49 -6.57
CA LEU A 177 9.60 4.54 -5.47
C LEU A 177 10.97 3.95 -5.10
N ASP A 178 11.88 3.75 -6.06
CA ASP A 178 13.27 3.38 -5.77
C ASP A 178 13.98 4.49 -4.99
N GLU A 179 13.80 5.74 -5.39
CA GLU A 179 14.38 6.89 -4.71
C GLU A 179 13.82 7.06 -3.30
N LEU A 180 12.51 6.88 -3.14
CA LEU A 180 11.85 6.90 -1.84
C LEU A 180 12.44 5.82 -0.92
N ALA A 181 12.52 4.56 -1.39
CA ALA A 181 13.07 3.46 -0.63
C ALA A 181 14.50 3.74 -0.16
N ARG A 182 15.36 4.27 -1.05
CA ARG A 182 16.76 4.64 -0.71
C ARG A 182 16.82 5.76 0.32
N ARG A 183 16.01 6.83 0.17
CA ARG A 183 15.97 7.96 1.13
C ARG A 183 15.52 7.52 2.52
N MET A 184 14.59 6.58 2.58
CA MET A 184 14.09 6.01 3.85
C MET A 184 15.04 4.97 4.47
N GLY A 185 16.11 4.57 3.77
CA GLY A 185 17.03 3.52 4.22
C GLY A 185 16.38 2.13 4.27
N VAL A 186 15.40 1.90 3.40
CA VAL A 186 14.63 0.65 3.32
C VAL A 186 15.51 -0.48 2.80
N ARG A 187 15.40 -1.66 3.42
CA ARG A 187 16.08 -2.89 2.96
C ARG A 187 15.20 -3.74 2.05
N THR A 188 13.88 -3.62 2.20
CA THR A 188 12.91 -4.43 1.45
C THR A 188 11.72 -3.60 1.02
N THR A 189 11.33 -3.72 -0.25
CA THR A 189 10.04 -3.21 -0.75
C THR A 189 9.12 -4.37 -1.10
N VAL A 190 7.82 -4.22 -0.85
CA VAL A 190 6.79 -5.20 -1.22
C VAL A 190 5.62 -4.46 -1.84
N HIS A 191 5.15 -4.90 -3.01
CA HIS A 191 4.06 -4.23 -3.72
C HIS A 191 2.99 -5.19 -4.27
N GLY A 192 1.80 -4.65 -4.58
CA GLY A 192 0.69 -5.30 -5.28
C GLY A 192 0.51 -4.79 -6.70
N HIS A 193 -0.74 -4.57 -7.11
CA HIS A 193 -1.23 -3.89 -8.30
C HIS A 193 -0.96 -4.59 -9.65
N GLN A 194 0.26 -5.09 -9.88
CA GLN A 194 0.63 -5.63 -11.19
C GLN A 194 0.12 -7.05 -11.44
N HIS A 195 -0.49 -7.67 -10.43
CA HIS A 195 -1.07 -9.02 -10.46
C HIS A 195 -0.06 -10.13 -10.81
N ASP A 196 1.22 -9.85 -10.77
CA ASP A 196 2.30 -10.81 -11.02
C ASP A 196 3.27 -10.91 -9.83
N SER A 197 4.20 -11.85 -9.93
CA SER A 197 5.24 -12.09 -8.90
C SER A 197 6.57 -12.32 -9.61
N ILE A 198 7.05 -11.28 -10.31
CA ILE A 198 8.28 -11.34 -11.08
C ILE A 198 9.48 -11.45 -10.13
N ASP A 199 10.40 -12.35 -10.43
CA ASP A 199 11.70 -12.42 -9.74
C ASP A 199 12.57 -11.21 -10.10
N SER A 200 12.70 -10.29 -9.17
CA SER A 200 13.51 -9.08 -9.30
C SER A 200 14.92 -9.20 -8.75
N SER A 201 15.35 -10.39 -8.29
CA SER A 201 16.62 -10.59 -7.58
C SER A 201 17.86 -10.08 -8.33
N ALA A 202 17.85 -10.18 -9.66
CA ALA A 202 18.91 -9.66 -10.51
C ALA A 202 19.07 -8.12 -10.44
N ARG A 203 18.08 -7.40 -9.94
CA ARG A 203 18.09 -5.93 -9.83
C ARG A 203 18.45 -5.41 -8.44
N TRP A 204 18.43 -6.25 -7.40
CA TRP A 204 18.57 -5.80 -6.01
C TRP A 204 19.88 -5.05 -5.73
N VAL A 205 20.97 -5.48 -6.34
CA VAL A 205 22.28 -4.82 -6.17
C VAL A 205 22.25 -3.40 -6.76
N GLU A 206 21.66 -3.23 -7.94
CA GLU A 206 21.53 -1.93 -8.61
C GLU A 206 20.54 -1.02 -7.86
N GLN A 207 19.42 -1.57 -7.41
CA GLN A 207 18.40 -0.84 -6.64
C GLN A 207 18.91 -0.42 -5.26
N GLY A 208 19.74 -1.24 -4.62
CA GLY A 208 20.23 -1.05 -3.25
C GLY A 208 19.29 -1.60 -2.17
N PHE A 209 18.24 -2.34 -2.55
CA PHE A 209 17.29 -3.00 -1.67
C PHE A 209 16.65 -4.20 -2.38
N GLN A 210 16.01 -5.08 -1.61
CA GLN A 210 15.23 -6.20 -2.14
C GLN A 210 13.82 -5.72 -2.54
N SER A 211 13.30 -6.21 -3.66
CA SER A 211 11.94 -5.91 -4.12
C SER A 211 11.15 -7.18 -4.35
N PHE A 212 9.89 -7.19 -3.93
CA PHE A 212 8.98 -8.32 -4.10
C PHE A 212 7.61 -7.84 -4.61
N GLY A 213 7.17 -8.41 -5.73
CA GLY A 213 5.79 -8.30 -6.20
C GLY A 213 4.97 -9.45 -5.60
N VAL A 214 3.80 -9.13 -5.06
CA VAL A 214 2.83 -10.11 -4.58
C VAL A 214 1.62 -10.04 -5.51
N GLY A 215 1.49 -11.02 -6.38
CA GLY A 215 0.48 -11.02 -7.45
C GLY A 215 -0.94 -11.15 -6.93
N LEU A 216 -1.88 -11.21 -7.88
CA LEU A 216 -3.32 -11.32 -7.61
C LEU A 216 -3.62 -12.45 -6.61
N ARG A 217 -4.21 -12.09 -5.46
CA ARG A 217 -4.50 -13.00 -4.34
C ARG A 217 -3.27 -13.78 -3.87
N GLY A 218 -2.09 -13.24 -4.18
CA GLY A 218 -0.82 -13.84 -3.80
C GLY A 218 -0.56 -13.70 -2.30
N LEU A 219 0.26 -14.61 -1.80
CA LEU A 219 0.71 -14.63 -0.41
C LEU A 219 2.23 -14.76 -0.38
N MET A 220 2.89 -13.94 0.44
CA MET A 220 4.31 -14.02 0.68
C MET A 220 4.61 -14.00 2.17
N LEU A 221 5.38 -14.96 2.63
CA LEU A 221 5.89 -15.00 4.00
C LEU A 221 7.31 -14.44 4.03
N LEU A 222 7.56 -13.53 4.95
CA LEU A 222 8.89 -12.97 5.21
C LEU A 222 9.24 -13.23 6.68
N ASP A 223 10.24 -14.05 6.90
CA ASP A 223 10.86 -14.21 8.20
C ASP A 223 11.62 -12.91 8.56
N GLY A 224 11.94 -12.72 9.84
CA GLY A 224 12.51 -11.44 10.30
C GLY A 224 13.68 -10.97 9.44
N LEU A 225 13.79 -9.65 9.27
CA LEU A 225 14.94 -9.01 8.63
C LEU A 225 16.17 -9.20 9.55
N GLU A 226 17.05 -10.15 9.21
CA GLU A 226 18.36 -10.30 9.84
C GLU A 226 19.32 -9.17 9.44
#